data_16cdcea19da4e0e0cf79a74a17fffc23
#
_entry.id   16cdcea19da4e0e0cf79a74a17fffc23
#
_cell.length_a   1.000
_cell.length_b   1.000
_cell.length_c   1.000
_cell.angle_alpha   90.00
_cell.angle_beta   90.00
_cell.angle_gamma   90.00
#
_symmetry.space_group_name_H-M   'P 1'
#
loop_
_entity.id
_entity.type
_entity.pdbx_description
1 polymer ?
#
loop_
_entity_poly.entity_id
_entity_poly.type
_entity_poly.pdbx_seq_one_letter_code
_entity_poly.pdbx_strand_id
1 'polypeptide(L)'
;MSLIEGVHPGAEKGEDAERLADRLAVMAASMHKVRGDAFGYVQGKRFGCWHDAVRSMTEDLIADGKRKGVRSRRGEKLLAYIDKYADVLNEAECRMVNYDIWMPNIIVSQENGEKKYWWIDPERCFFGDRMADFVCLEFFKPFREKTLSFAAYNRVADAPVSATRGEEIRWAVMTAYMGLLQEVEKHYRYTPLMFGWWRNVVSSALVYRAGFKALKGGK
;
A
#
# COMPACT_ATOMS: atom_id res chain seq x y z
N MET A 1 -15.79 20.98 3.87
CA MET A 1 -14.38 20.63 3.58
C MET A 1 -13.53 21.73 4.21
N SER A 2 -12.62 21.40 5.14
CA SER A 2 -11.70 22.39 5.73
C SER A 2 -10.50 22.59 4.81
N LEU A 3 -10.08 23.83 4.61
CA LEU A 3 -8.85 24.18 3.91
C LEU A 3 -7.66 23.84 4.80
N ILE A 4 -6.68 23.12 4.29
CA ILE A 4 -5.42 22.87 4.95
C ILE A 4 -4.37 23.75 4.26
N GLU A 5 -3.86 24.75 4.98
CA GLU A 5 -2.75 25.59 4.50
C GLU A 5 -1.43 24.90 4.77
N GLY A 6 -0.63 24.69 3.72
CA GLY A 6 0.66 24.01 3.82
C GLY A 6 1.29 23.76 2.47
N VAL A 7 2.40 23.04 2.47
CA VAL A 7 3.16 22.66 1.27
C VAL A 7 3.32 21.17 1.20
N HIS A 8 3.46 20.61 0.00
CA HIS A 8 3.88 19.23 -0.14
C HIS A 8 5.33 19.08 0.35
N PRO A 9 5.66 17.99 1.07
CA PRO A 9 7.05 17.72 1.40
C PRO A 9 7.83 17.61 0.10
N GLY A 10 8.94 18.35 0.02
CA GLY A 10 9.87 18.27 -1.11
C GLY A 10 10.57 16.92 -1.16
N ALA A 11 11.63 16.82 -2.00
CA ALA A 11 12.55 15.70 -1.93
C ALA A 11 13.38 15.81 -0.66
N GLU A 12 12.77 15.47 0.47
CA GLU A 12 13.41 15.49 1.78
C GLU A 12 14.63 14.57 1.78
N LYS A 13 15.73 15.03 2.39
CA LYS A 13 17.01 14.30 2.47
C LYS A 13 17.52 14.26 3.90
N GLY A 14 18.29 13.25 4.21
CA GLY A 14 18.91 13.10 5.51
C GLY A 14 17.89 13.05 6.65
N GLU A 15 18.11 13.80 7.71
CA GLU A 15 17.29 13.82 8.94
C GLU A 15 15.82 14.18 8.68
N ASP A 16 15.53 15.08 7.73
CA ASP A 16 14.15 15.45 7.39
C ASP A 16 13.40 14.31 6.71
N ALA A 17 14.07 13.53 5.86
CA ALA A 17 13.48 12.34 5.25
C ALA A 17 13.18 11.25 6.29
N GLU A 18 14.06 11.06 7.27
CA GLU A 18 13.85 10.12 8.37
C GLU A 18 12.69 10.57 9.26
N ARG A 19 12.61 11.85 9.60
CA ARG A 19 11.48 12.42 10.36
C ARG A 19 10.16 12.27 9.63
N LEU A 20 10.14 12.47 8.31
CA LEU A 20 8.94 12.26 7.50
C LEU A 20 8.53 10.78 7.54
N ALA A 21 9.45 9.85 7.29
CA ALA A 21 9.17 8.41 7.34
C ALA A 21 8.64 7.97 8.72
N ASP A 22 9.24 8.50 9.79
CA ASP A 22 8.79 8.29 11.17
C ASP A 22 7.34 8.75 11.36
N ARG A 23 7.03 9.98 10.97
CA ARG A 23 5.68 10.55 11.11
C ARG A 23 4.63 9.79 10.31
N LEU A 24 4.94 9.40 9.08
CA LEU A 24 4.03 8.63 8.24
C LEU A 24 3.71 7.26 8.86
N ALA A 25 4.70 6.60 9.44
CA ALA A 25 4.51 5.32 10.13
C ALA A 25 3.65 5.47 11.40
N VAL A 26 3.85 6.55 12.16
CA VAL A 26 3.01 6.89 13.34
C VAL A 26 1.57 7.18 12.93
N MET A 27 1.36 7.91 11.82
CA MET A 27 0.03 8.20 11.30
C MET A 27 -0.67 6.92 10.83
N ALA A 28 0.05 6.01 10.12
CA ALA A 28 -0.46 4.71 9.73
C ALA A 28 -0.88 3.88 10.95
N ALA A 29 -0.02 3.81 11.98
CA ALA A 29 -0.34 3.10 13.22
C ALA A 29 -1.58 3.66 13.91
N SER A 30 -1.77 4.97 13.89
CA SER A 30 -2.95 5.63 14.47
C SER A 30 -4.22 5.28 13.70
N MET A 31 -4.16 5.27 12.35
CA MET A 31 -5.28 4.90 11.50
C MET A 31 -5.63 3.41 11.64
N HIS A 32 -4.64 2.54 11.77
CA HIS A 32 -4.84 1.10 11.97
C HIS A 32 -5.54 0.74 13.29
N LYS A 33 -5.71 1.67 14.24
CA LYS A 33 -6.56 1.47 15.43
C LYS A 33 -8.06 1.42 15.07
N VAL A 34 -8.44 1.97 13.92
CA VAL A 34 -9.81 1.87 13.43
C VAL A 34 -10.03 0.47 12.87
N ARG A 35 -10.90 -0.29 13.52
CA ARG A 35 -11.26 -1.66 13.14
C ARG A 35 -12.53 -1.66 12.30
N GLY A 36 -12.58 -2.54 11.31
CA GLY A 36 -13.76 -2.79 10.49
C GLY A 36 -14.43 -4.13 10.87
N ASP A 37 -15.67 -4.25 10.48
CA ASP A 37 -16.50 -5.46 10.61
C ASP A 37 -16.42 -6.37 9.37
N ALA A 38 -15.98 -5.81 8.23
CA ALA A 38 -15.81 -6.53 6.98
C ALA A 38 -14.69 -5.91 6.13
N PHE A 39 -14.02 -6.75 5.35
CA PHE A 39 -12.91 -6.38 4.47
C PHE A 39 -13.38 -5.84 3.12
N GLY A 40 -12.57 -4.97 2.48
CA GLY A 40 -12.81 -4.41 1.16
C GLY A 40 -13.04 -2.90 1.18
N TYR A 41 -13.28 -2.31 0.02
CA TYR A 41 -13.57 -0.89 -0.11
C TYR A 41 -14.90 -0.54 0.54
N VAL A 42 -14.97 0.61 1.24
CA VAL A 42 -16.18 1.04 1.98
C VAL A 42 -17.41 1.14 1.07
N GLN A 43 -17.21 1.59 -0.16
CA GLN A 43 -18.27 1.77 -1.17
C GLN A 43 -18.43 0.57 -2.12
N GLY A 44 -17.69 -0.53 -1.86
CA GLY A 44 -17.64 -1.69 -2.72
C GLY A 44 -18.21 -2.95 -2.07
N LYS A 45 -17.82 -4.09 -2.64
CA LYS A 45 -18.11 -5.40 -2.06
C LYS A 45 -17.40 -5.55 -0.71
N ARG A 46 -18.07 -6.16 0.25
CA ARG A 46 -17.55 -6.41 1.58
C ARG A 46 -17.49 -7.92 1.84
N PHE A 47 -16.42 -8.35 2.51
CA PHE A 47 -16.09 -9.76 2.72
C PHE A 47 -15.82 -10.08 4.19
N GLY A 48 -16.14 -11.30 4.59
CA GLY A 48 -15.89 -11.77 5.97
C GLY A 48 -14.44 -12.12 6.25
N CYS A 49 -13.59 -12.29 5.21
CA CYS A 49 -12.17 -12.60 5.37
C CYS A 49 -11.31 -11.85 4.36
N TRP A 50 -10.01 -11.71 4.68
CA TRP A 50 -9.08 -10.94 3.85
C TRP A 50 -8.75 -11.63 2.54
N HIS A 51 -8.64 -12.98 2.53
CA HIS A 51 -8.43 -13.74 1.30
C HIS A 51 -9.45 -13.38 0.22
N ASP A 52 -10.74 -13.47 0.54
CA ASP A 52 -11.81 -13.23 -0.42
C ASP A 52 -11.83 -11.76 -0.89
N ALA A 53 -11.56 -10.82 0.02
CA ALA A 53 -11.48 -9.40 -0.30
C ALA A 53 -10.35 -9.11 -1.30
N VAL A 54 -9.11 -9.48 -1.00
CA VAL A 54 -7.96 -9.20 -1.87
C VAL A 54 -8.03 -9.97 -3.18
N ARG A 55 -8.64 -11.16 -3.17
CA ARG A 55 -8.90 -11.94 -4.37
C ARG A 55 -9.87 -11.20 -5.30
N SER A 56 -11.03 -10.76 -4.76
CA SER A 56 -12.01 -9.99 -5.53
C SER A 56 -11.43 -8.67 -6.04
N MET A 57 -10.71 -7.92 -5.22
CA MET A 57 -10.02 -6.69 -5.63
C MET A 57 -9.05 -6.94 -6.80
N THR A 58 -8.33 -8.06 -6.77
CA THR A 58 -7.39 -8.46 -7.83
C THR A 58 -8.13 -8.82 -9.12
N GLU A 59 -9.25 -9.55 -9.02
CA GLU A 59 -10.10 -9.91 -10.17
C GLU A 59 -10.71 -8.67 -10.82
N ASP A 60 -11.17 -7.71 -10.02
CA ASP A 60 -11.74 -6.45 -10.52
C ASP A 60 -10.67 -5.65 -11.30
N LEU A 61 -9.42 -5.55 -10.81
CA LEU A 61 -8.32 -4.92 -11.56
C LEU A 61 -7.97 -5.66 -12.86
N ILE A 62 -7.97 -6.99 -12.85
CA ILE A 62 -7.75 -7.78 -14.08
C ILE A 62 -8.88 -7.51 -15.09
N ALA A 63 -10.12 -7.42 -14.62
CA ALA A 63 -11.26 -7.09 -15.47
C ALA A 63 -11.15 -5.66 -16.04
N ASP A 64 -10.68 -4.69 -15.23
CA ASP A 64 -10.38 -3.33 -15.69
C ASP A 64 -9.31 -3.32 -16.78
N GLY A 65 -8.24 -4.09 -16.59
CA GLY A 65 -7.22 -4.26 -17.61
C GLY A 65 -7.81 -4.82 -18.91
N LYS A 66 -8.64 -5.85 -18.82
CA LYS A 66 -9.32 -6.44 -20.01
C LYS A 66 -10.19 -5.43 -20.76
N ARG A 67 -10.90 -4.53 -20.05
CA ARG A 67 -11.67 -3.43 -20.67
C ARG A 67 -10.80 -2.47 -21.50
N LYS A 68 -9.50 -2.38 -21.19
CA LYS A 68 -8.49 -1.61 -21.96
C LYS A 68 -7.68 -2.48 -22.93
N GLY A 69 -8.09 -3.73 -23.20
CA GLY A 69 -7.36 -4.65 -24.06
C GLY A 69 -6.06 -5.20 -23.47
N VAL A 70 -5.88 -5.09 -22.16
CA VAL A 70 -4.69 -5.57 -21.45
C VAL A 70 -4.95 -6.92 -20.82
N ARG A 71 -4.11 -7.91 -21.15
CA ARG A 71 -4.08 -9.20 -20.47
C ARG A 71 -2.92 -9.24 -19.47
N SER A 72 -3.23 -9.17 -18.18
CA SER A 72 -2.21 -9.22 -17.12
C SER A 72 -1.90 -10.65 -16.70
N ARG A 73 -0.85 -11.26 -17.29
CA ARG A 73 -0.33 -12.57 -16.82
C ARG A 73 0.20 -12.50 -15.39
N ARG A 74 0.64 -11.30 -14.95
CA ARG A 74 1.13 -11.09 -13.59
C ARG A 74 -0.02 -11.04 -12.60
N GLY A 75 -1.16 -10.46 -12.98
CA GLY A 75 -2.40 -10.51 -12.20
C GLY A 75 -2.92 -11.94 -12.04
N GLU A 76 -2.96 -12.72 -13.14
CA GLU A 76 -3.33 -14.15 -13.10
C GLU A 76 -2.41 -14.94 -12.14
N LYS A 77 -1.11 -14.66 -12.17
CA LYS A 77 -0.12 -15.25 -11.24
C LYS A 77 -0.32 -14.81 -9.79
N LEU A 78 -0.70 -13.55 -9.57
CA LEU A 78 -1.00 -13.05 -8.23
C LEU A 78 -2.18 -13.79 -7.62
N LEU A 79 -3.25 -14.03 -8.37
CA LEU A 79 -4.40 -14.84 -7.91
C LEU A 79 -3.96 -16.21 -7.42
N ALA A 80 -3.06 -16.90 -8.16
CA ALA A 80 -2.54 -18.20 -7.73
C ALA A 80 -1.75 -18.14 -6.40
N TYR A 81 -1.06 -17.03 -6.12
CA TYR A 81 -0.40 -16.83 -4.83
C TYR A 81 -1.37 -16.47 -3.72
N ILE A 82 -2.42 -15.69 -4.01
CA ILE A 82 -3.50 -15.38 -3.07
C ILE A 82 -4.15 -16.68 -2.62
N ASP A 83 -4.54 -17.55 -3.56
CA ASP A 83 -5.16 -18.83 -3.24
C ASP A 83 -4.21 -19.77 -2.48
N LYS A 84 -2.92 -19.79 -2.86
CA LYS A 84 -1.88 -20.58 -2.17
C LYS A 84 -1.70 -20.19 -0.70
N TYR A 85 -1.85 -18.92 -0.37
CA TYR A 85 -1.59 -18.39 0.97
C TYR A 85 -2.88 -17.96 1.69
N ALA A 86 -4.04 -18.55 1.34
CA ALA A 86 -5.34 -18.21 1.89
C ALA A 86 -5.35 -18.21 3.44
N ASP A 87 -4.79 -19.24 4.07
CA ASP A 87 -4.73 -19.35 5.53
C ASP A 87 -3.93 -18.19 6.15
N VAL A 88 -2.76 -17.86 5.57
CA VAL A 88 -1.90 -16.75 6.03
C VAL A 88 -2.58 -15.39 5.84
N LEU A 89 -3.32 -15.22 4.75
CA LEU A 89 -4.08 -13.99 4.50
C LEU A 89 -5.21 -13.84 5.52
N ASN A 90 -5.86 -14.92 5.90
CA ASN A 90 -6.97 -14.91 6.85
C ASN A 90 -6.54 -14.69 8.31
N GLU A 91 -5.24 -14.69 8.62
CA GLU A 91 -4.72 -14.18 9.90
C GLU A 91 -4.82 -12.65 10.04
N ALA A 92 -5.13 -11.94 8.97
CA ALA A 92 -5.21 -10.47 8.99
C ALA A 92 -6.38 -9.99 9.85
N GLU A 93 -6.12 -8.99 10.70
CA GLU A 93 -7.17 -8.22 11.35
C GLU A 93 -7.73 -7.16 10.41
N CYS A 94 -9.05 -6.98 10.42
CA CYS A 94 -9.73 -5.99 9.60
C CYS A 94 -9.48 -4.57 10.15
N ARG A 95 -8.61 -3.83 9.49
CA ARG A 95 -8.21 -2.48 9.89
C ARG A 95 -8.35 -1.49 8.76
N MET A 96 -8.57 -0.20 9.08
CA MET A 96 -8.56 0.86 8.07
C MET A 96 -7.14 1.04 7.52
N VAL A 97 -7.00 1.03 6.19
CA VAL A 97 -5.74 1.13 5.45
C VAL A 97 -5.83 2.28 4.46
N ASN A 98 -4.77 3.08 4.32
CA ASN A 98 -4.71 4.19 3.35
C ASN A 98 -4.31 3.71 1.95
N TYR A 99 -3.26 2.92 1.86
CA TYR A 99 -2.70 2.33 0.63
C TYR A 99 -2.23 3.34 -0.45
N ASP A 100 -2.16 4.63 -0.12
CA ASP A 100 -1.68 5.68 -1.03
C ASP A 100 -0.81 6.72 -0.31
N ILE A 101 0.07 6.23 0.57
CA ILE A 101 0.99 7.06 1.35
C ILE A 101 2.19 7.44 0.49
N TRP A 102 2.11 8.58 -0.19
CA TRP A 102 3.20 9.12 -0.99
C TRP A 102 3.22 10.65 -0.96
N MET A 103 4.35 11.26 -1.32
CA MET A 103 4.62 12.69 -1.16
C MET A 103 3.49 13.63 -1.65
N PRO A 104 2.91 13.45 -2.86
CA PRO A 104 1.82 14.31 -3.33
C PRO A 104 0.54 14.26 -2.49
N ASN A 105 0.31 13.19 -1.74
CA ASN A 105 -0.85 13.05 -0.87
C ASN A 105 -0.58 13.50 0.57
N ILE A 106 0.53 14.22 0.80
CA ILE A 106 0.91 14.73 2.11
C ILE A 106 1.01 16.23 2.05
N ILE A 107 0.39 16.92 3.00
CA ILE A 107 0.57 18.36 3.24
C ILE A 107 1.29 18.53 4.57
N VAL A 108 2.30 19.39 4.57
CA VAL A 108 3.02 19.81 5.78
C VAL A 108 2.63 21.25 6.07
N SER A 109 2.03 21.48 7.22
CA SER A 109 1.74 22.81 7.76
C SER A 109 2.66 23.13 8.94
N GLN A 110 2.79 24.41 9.29
CA GLN A 110 3.43 24.84 10.52
C GLN A 110 2.39 25.47 11.44
N GLU A 111 2.27 24.93 12.65
CA GLU A 111 1.42 25.48 13.70
C GLU A 111 2.23 25.61 14.98
N ASN A 112 2.29 26.82 15.53
CA ASN A 112 3.06 27.14 16.75
C ASN A 112 4.55 26.70 16.71
N GLY A 113 5.17 26.78 15.52
CA GLY A 113 6.56 26.37 15.32
C GLY A 113 6.79 24.86 15.12
N GLU A 114 5.73 24.06 15.17
CA GLU A 114 5.80 22.61 14.94
C GLU A 114 5.27 22.22 13.56
N LYS A 115 5.94 21.25 12.90
CA LYS A 115 5.46 20.68 11.65
C LYS A 115 4.30 19.70 11.94
N LYS A 116 3.14 19.92 11.28
CA LYS A 116 2.03 18.98 11.23
C LYS A 116 1.92 18.35 9.86
N TYR A 117 1.55 17.08 9.83
CA TYR A 117 1.45 16.27 8.60
C TYR A 117 0.00 15.82 8.42
N TRP A 118 -0.50 15.99 7.20
CA TRP A 118 -1.87 15.69 6.83
C TRP A 118 -1.89 14.77 5.62
N TRP A 119 -2.68 13.70 5.68
CA TRP A 119 -3.01 12.94 4.48
C TRP A 119 -4.22 13.55 3.81
N ILE A 120 -4.12 13.70 2.49
CA ILE A 120 -5.20 14.10 1.60
C ILE A 120 -5.45 12.97 0.61
N ASP A 121 -6.59 13.05 -0.11
CA ASP A 121 -6.97 12.10 -1.16
C ASP A 121 -7.07 10.64 -0.69
N PRO A 122 -8.07 10.32 0.17
CA PRO A 122 -8.25 8.97 0.71
C PRO A 122 -8.95 8.00 -0.26
N GLU A 123 -8.90 8.23 -1.58
CA GLU A 123 -9.67 7.45 -2.56
C GLU A 123 -9.33 5.95 -2.58
N ARG A 124 -8.13 5.59 -2.12
CA ARG A 124 -7.66 4.20 -2.06
C ARG A 124 -7.85 3.53 -0.70
N CYS A 125 -8.47 4.22 0.25
CA CYS A 125 -8.72 3.65 1.57
C CYS A 125 -9.69 2.48 1.51
N PHE A 126 -9.34 1.43 2.24
CA PHE A 126 -10.19 0.25 2.41
C PHE A 126 -10.02 -0.35 3.81
N PHE A 127 -10.91 -1.24 4.19
CA PHE A 127 -10.72 -2.10 5.35
C PHE A 127 -10.00 -3.39 4.92
N GLY A 128 -8.81 -3.62 5.47
CA GLY A 128 -7.93 -4.71 5.07
C GLY A 128 -6.82 -5.02 6.04
N ASP A 129 -5.79 -5.70 5.54
CA ASP A 129 -4.58 -5.98 6.29
C ASP A 129 -3.69 -4.74 6.37
N ARG A 130 -3.30 -4.36 7.58
CA ARG A 130 -2.34 -3.27 7.85
C ARG A 130 -1.01 -3.40 7.10
N MET A 131 -0.61 -4.61 6.70
CA MET A 131 0.60 -4.84 5.89
C MET A 131 0.55 -4.13 4.54
N ALA A 132 -0.63 -3.75 4.06
CA ALA A 132 -0.78 -2.99 2.82
C ALA A 132 -0.11 -1.60 2.89
N ASP A 133 -0.22 -0.88 4.01
CA ASP A 133 0.43 0.44 4.14
C ASP A 133 1.95 0.35 4.19
N PHE A 134 2.51 -0.77 4.65
CA PHE A 134 3.95 -0.99 4.56
C PHE A 134 4.47 -1.19 3.14
N VAL A 135 3.61 -1.31 2.14
CA VAL A 135 4.01 -1.20 0.72
C VAL A 135 4.50 0.21 0.42
N CYS A 136 3.78 1.22 0.91
CA CYS A 136 4.07 2.63 0.65
C CYS A 136 5.16 3.19 1.58
N LEU A 137 5.19 2.77 2.86
CA LEU A 137 6.21 3.18 3.81
C LEU A 137 7.56 2.61 3.41
N GLU A 138 8.59 3.47 3.29
CA GLU A 138 9.93 3.11 2.77
C GLU A 138 9.83 2.28 1.48
N PHE A 139 9.13 2.80 0.47
CA PHE A 139 8.54 2.12 -0.69
C PHE A 139 9.47 1.13 -1.41
N PHE A 140 10.74 1.45 -1.60
CA PHE A 140 11.67 0.56 -2.33
C PHE A 140 12.44 -0.43 -1.45
N LYS A 141 12.28 -0.36 -0.13
CA LYS A 141 12.99 -1.28 0.76
C LYS A 141 12.28 -2.64 0.83
N PRO A 142 13.03 -3.74 0.88
CA PRO A 142 12.49 -5.06 1.25
C PRO A 142 11.79 -5.00 2.61
N PHE A 143 10.80 -5.88 2.82
CA PHE A 143 9.97 -5.85 4.03
C PHE A 143 10.81 -5.80 5.33
N ARG A 144 11.78 -6.72 5.48
CA ARG A 144 12.60 -6.81 6.69
C ARG A 144 13.59 -5.66 6.89
N GLU A 145 13.81 -4.84 5.88
CA GLU A 145 14.70 -3.67 5.92
C GLU A 145 13.98 -2.36 6.23
N LYS A 146 12.65 -2.39 6.42
CA LYS A 146 11.81 -1.22 6.79
C LYS A 146 11.92 -0.86 8.28
N THR A 147 13.13 -0.84 8.80
CA THR A 147 13.39 -0.74 10.24
C THR A 147 12.95 0.58 10.86
N LEU A 148 13.06 1.69 10.13
CA LEU A 148 12.58 3.00 10.60
C LEU A 148 11.07 2.99 10.74
N SER A 149 10.36 2.52 9.72
CA SER A 149 8.90 2.44 9.74
C SER A 149 8.41 1.49 10.83
N PHE A 150 9.04 0.33 11.02
CA PHE A 150 8.68 -0.60 12.10
C PHE A 150 8.91 0.00 13.49
N ALA A 151 10.06 0.64 13.73
CA ALA A 151 10.36 1.26 15.00
C ALA A 151 9.35 2.38 15.33
N ALA A 152 9.06 3.23 14.36
CA ALA A 152 8.10 4.32 14.52
C ALA A 152 6.67 3.82 14.74
N TYR A 153 6.23 2.88 13.92
CA TYR A 153 4.92 2.24 13.99
C TYR A 153 4.69 1.58 15.36
N ASN A 154 5.65 0.76 15.80
CA ASN A 154 5.53 -0.03 17.03
C ASN A 154 5.51 0.81 18.32
N ARG A 155 5.92 2.09 18.27
CA ARG A 155 5.81 2.99 19.43
C ARG A 155 4.36 3.33 19.80
N VAL A 156 3.43 3.26 18.84
CA VAL A 156 2.05 3.74 19.03
C VAL A 156 0.98 2.71 18.64
N ALA A 157 1.38 1.63 17.96
CA ALA A 157 0.46 0.59 17.50
C ALA A 157 -0.07 -0.25 18.68
N ASP A 158 -1.36 -0.60 18.63
CA ASP A 158 -1.98 -1.56 19.53
C ASP A 158 -1.58 -3.02 19.21
N ALA A 159 -1.11 -3.27 18.00
CA ALA A 159 -0.56 -4.54 17.55
C ALA A 159 0.78 -4.29 16.82
N PRO A 160 1.93 -4.56 17.46
CA PRO A 160 3.23 -4.31 16.84
C PRO A 160 3.49 -5.22 15.64
N VAL A 161 4.34 -4.77 14.73
CA VAL A 161 4.88 -5.56 13.61
C VAL A 161 6.13 -6.27 14.10
N SER A 162 6.19 -7.58 13.92
CA SER A 162 7.30 -8.45 14.33
C SER A 162 8.14 -8.96 13.17
N ALA A 163 7.83 -8.52 11.94
CA ALA A 163 8.47 -8.94 10.70
C ALA A 163 8.48 -10.48 10.51
N THR A 164 7.40 -11.13 10.92
CA THR A 164 7.20 -12.57 10.76
C THR A 164 7.10 -12.96 9.28
N ARG A 165 7.25 -14.24 8.98
CA ARG A 165 7.06 -14.75 7.61
C ARG A 165 5.61 -14.55 7.13
N GLY A 166 4.62 -14.69 8.01
CA GLY A 166 3.22 -14.42 7.69
C GLY A 166 2.99 -12.95 7.29
N GLU A 167 3.49 -12.01 8.09
CA GLU A 167 3.42 -10.58 7.75
C GLU A 167 4.15 -10.25 6.44
N GLU A 168 5.32 -10.86 6.18
CA GLU A 168 6.05 -10.68 4.93
C GLU A 168 5.27 -11.20 3.72
N ILE A 169 4.57 -12.33 3.84
CA ILE A 169 3.71 -12.87 2.77
C ILE A 169 2.54 -11.91 2.51
N ARG A 170 1.85 -11.43 3.55
CA ARG A 170 0.74 -10.49 3.43
C ARG A 170 1.18 -9.17 2.78
N TRP A 171 2.31 -8.61 3.22
CA TRP A 171 2.95 -7.47 2.55
C TRP A 171 3.28 -7.74 1.09
N ALA A 172 3.84 -8.92 0.79
CA ALA A 172 4.27 -9.27 -0.56
C ALA A 172 3.09 -9.43 -1.55
N VAL A 173 1.95 -9.94 -1.07
CA VAL A 173 0.70 -9.97 -1.85
C VAL A 173 0.28 -8.55 -2.20
N MET A 174 0.24 -7.65 -1.21
CA MET A 174 -0.14 -6.25 -1.44
C MET A 174 0.89 -5.49 -2.29
N THR A 175 2.17 -5.82 -2.17
CA THR A 175 3.21 -5.29 -3.06
C THR A 175 2.95 -5.71 -4.51
N ALA A 176 2.64 -6.98 -4.77
CA ALA A 176 2.30 -7.44 -6.11
C ALA A 176 0.97 -6.84 -6.61
N TYR A 177 -0.01 -6.63 -5.73
CA TYR A 177 -1.25 -5.93 -6.04
C TYR A 177 -1.01 -4.48 -6.46
N MET A 178 -0.11 -3.74 -5.79
CA MET A 178 0.33 -2.40 -6.21
C MET A 178 0.93 -2.43 -7.63
N GLY A 179 1.71 -3.46 -7.95
CA GLY A 179 2.23 -3.66 -9.30
C GLY A 179 1.13 -3.82 -10.35
N LEU A 180 0.06 -4.57 -10.03
CA LEU A 180 -1.11 -4.73 -10.90
C LEU A 180 -1.88 -3.42 -11.06
N LEU A 181 -2.08 -2.69 -9.95
CA LEU A 181 -2.74 -1.39 -9.97
C LEU A 181 -2.01 -0.44 -10.94
N GLN A 182 -0.69 -0.29 -10.82
CA GLN A 182 0.11 0.56 -11.69
C GLN A 182 0.12 0.09 -13.16
N GLU A 183 0.11 -1.25 -13.37
CA GLU A 183 0.04 -1.85 -14.72
C GLU A 183 -1.27 -1.48 -15.42
N VAL A 184 -2.39 -1.50 -14.70
CA VAL A 184 -3.72 -1.22 -15.27
C VAL A 184 -3.98 0.28 -15.35
N GLU A 185 -3.71 1.02 -14.26
CA GLU A 185 -4.01 2.45 -14.11
C GLU A 185 -3.36 3.30 -15.21
N LYS A 186 -2.14 2.96 -15.67
CA LYS A 186 -1.47 3.71 -16.74
C LYS A 186 -2.31 3.79 -18.03
N HIS A 187 -3.14 2.78 -18.31
CA HIS A 187 -4.00 2.75 -19.50
C HIS A 187 -5.25 3.65 -19.37
N TYR A 188 -5.54 4.11 -18.17
CA TYR A 188 -6.63 5.05 -17.89
C TYR A 188 -6.13 6.48 -17.76
N ARG A 189 -4.93 6.69 -17.20
CA ARG A 189 -4.39 8.02 -16.87
C ARG A 189 -3.42 8.58 -17.91
N TYR A 190 -2.72 7.73 -18.68
CA TYR A 190 -1.62 8.14 -19.52
C TYR A 190 -1.71 7.55 -20.93
N THR A 191 -1.03 8.20 -21.88
CA THR A 191 -0.71 7.65 -23.20
C THR A 191 0.77 7.28 -23.26
N PRO A 192 1.21 6.41 -24.21
CA PRO A 192 2.63 6.06 -24.38
C PRO A 192 3.59 7.24 -24.63
N LEU A 193 3.06 8.40 -25.03
CA LEU A 193 3.83 9.63 -25.22
C LEU A 193 4.12 10.38 -23.92
N MET A 194 3.44 10.03 -22.82
CA MET A 194 3.56 10.72 -21.53
C MET A 194 4.62 10.05 -20.64
N PHE A 195 5.41 10.84 -19.92
CA PHE A 195 6.39 10.33 -18.96
C PHE A 195 5.75 9.41 -17.90
N GLY A 196 4.55 9.74 -17.43
CA GLY A 196 3.81 8.94 -16.44
C GLY A 196 3.55 7.49 -16.88
N TRP A 197 3.37 7.25 -18.20
CA TRP A 197 3.24 5.91 -18.76
C TRP A 197 4.47 5.06 -18.47
N TRP A 198 5.64 5.56 -18.88
CA TRP A 198 6.91 4.83 -18.73
C TRP A 198 7.34 4.68 -17.29
N ARG A 199 7.09 5.71 -16.46
CA ARG A 199 7.27 5.61 -15.02
C ARG A 199 6.48 4.42 -14.45
N ASN A 200 5.20 4.27 -14.80
CA ASN A 200 4.37 3.15 -14.33
C ASN A 200 4.80 1.81 -14.92
N VAL A 201 5.30 1.75 -16.16
CA VAL A 201 5.88 0.54 -16.74
C VAL A 201 7.06 0.05 -15.91
N VAL A 202 8.00 0.93 -15.60
CA VAL A 202 9.21 0.57 -14.81
C VAL A 202 8.82 0.26 -13.36
N SER A 203 8.04 1.14 -12.71
CA SER A 203 7.63 0.98 -11.33
C SER A 203 6.86 -0.33 -11.12
N SER A 204 5.84 -0.62 -11.94
CA SER A 204 5.08 -1.86 -11.83
C SER A 204 5.97 -3.11 -11.97
N ALA A 205 6.95 -3.09 -12.87
CA ALA A 205 7.87 -4.21 -13.06
C ALA A 205 8.75 -4.45 -11.80
N LEU A 206 9.27 -3.37 -11.20
CA LEU A 206 10.09 -3.45 -9.98
C LEU A 206 9.26 -3.93 -8.78
N VAL A 207 8.06 -3.38 -8.61
CA VAL A 207 7.14 -3.73 -7.53
C VAL A 207 6.69 -5.19 -7.63
N TYR A 208 6.32 -5.66 -8.82
CA TYR A 208 6.03 -7.09 -9.04
C TYR A 208 7.23 -7.99 -8.72
N ARG A 209 8.44 -7.58 -9.16
CA ARG A 209 9.65 -8.35 -8.87
C ARG A 209 9.87 -8.48 -7.35
N ALA A 210 9.71 -7.39 -6.60
CA ALA A 210 9.84 -7.38 -5.15
C ALA A 210 8.81 -8.30 -4.48
N GLY A 211 7.52 -8.15 -4.80
CA GLY A 211 6.44 -8.97 -4.25
C GLY A 211 6.61 -10.45 -4.57
N PHE A 212 6.84 -10.81 -5.85
CA PHE A 212 7.00 -12.21 -6.22
C PHE A 212 8.31 -12.85 -5.72
N LYS A 213 9.38 -12.07 -5.53
CA LYS A 213 10.59 -12.57 -4.87
C LYS A 213 10.29 -12.96 -3.42
N ALA A 214 9.60 -12.11 -2.68
CA ALA A 214 9.23 -12.38 -1.30
C ALA A 214 8.24 -13.56 -1.19
N LEU A 215 7.24 -13.67 -2.10
CA LEU A 215 6.29 -14.79 -2.11
C LEU A 215 6.93 -16.15 -2.41
N LYS A 216 8.02 -16.19 -3.17
CA LYS A 216 8.73 -17.43 -3.46
C LYS A 216 9.53 -17.96 -2.27
N GLY A 217 9.75 -17.15 -1.24
CA GLY A 217 10.74 -17.42 -0.21
C GLY A 217 12.13 -17.09 -0.78
N GLY A 218 12.62 -15.87 -0.50
CA GLY A 218 13.98 -15.52 -0.89
C GLY A 218 14.96 -16.45 -0.21
N LYS A 219 15.73 -17.22 -1.01
CA LYS A 219 17.04 -17.74 -0.61
C LYS A 219 18.01 -16.60 -0.67
#